data_4d72532fac6bd96063510af07e66a08f
#
_entry.id   4d72532fac6bd96063510af07e66a08f
#
_cell.length_a   1.000
_cell.length_b   1.000
_cell.length_c   1.000
_cell.angle_alpha   90.00
_cell.angle_beta   90.00
_cell.angle_gamma   90.00
#
_symmetry.space_group_name_H-M   'P 1'
#
loop_
_entity.id
_entity.type
_entity.pdbx_description
1 polymer ?
#
loop_
_entity_poly.entity_id
_entity_poly.type
_entity_poly.pdbx_seq_one_letter_code
_entity_poly.pdbx_strand_id
1 'polypeptide(L)'
;MAVFASSAFGVEPVWVAAAGALVWLIWDGVRRRVGPKAVVDALNPWFLVFVAALGVVVQAAIGHGLQDALAGVLPGGDGLLALLALAVIAAVLANLINNLPATLVLLAALGGAPSAAAVLAVLIGVNIGPNLTYAGSLATMLWRRILHDRGHGPSLRRFTVLGLATVGPTLLAAVLALWLGHAVA
;
A
#
# COMPACT_ATOMS: atom_id res chain seq x y z
N MET A 1 8.58 14.72 6.59
CA MET A 1 9.66 15.62 6.14
C MET A 1 11.03 14.91 6.10
N ALA A 2 11.54 14.33 7.19
CA ALA A 2 12.86 13.66 7.18
C ALA A 2 12.99 12.52 6.15
N VAL A 3 11.93 11.71 5.96
CA VAL A 3 11.91 10.59 5.00
C VAL A 3 11.98 11.08 3.54
N PHE A 4 11.37 12.22 3.21
CA PHE A 4 11.47 12.79 1.86
C PHE A 4 12.85 13.41 1.61
N ALA A 5 13.44 14.05 2.63
CA ALA A 5 14.79 14.59 2.53
C ALA A 5 15.86 13.50 2.34
N SER A 6 15.69 12.33 2.98
CA SER A 6 16.65 11.22 2.86
C SER A 6 16.79 10.68 1.45
N SER A 7 15.69 10.63 0.69
CA SER A 7 15.73 10.19 -0.71
C SER A 7 16.57 11.10 -1.60
N ALA A 8 16.61 12.40 -1.28
CA ALA A 8 17.46 13.37 -1.98
C ALA A 8 18.96 13.17 -1.69
N PHE A 9 19.31 12.52 -0.57
CA PHE A 9 20.69 12.22 -0.17
C PHE A 9 21.09 10.77 -0.42
N GLY A 10 20.27 9.99 -1.14
CA GLY A 10 20.55 8.58 -1.44
C GLY A 10 20.45 7.63 -0.23
N VAL A 11 19.87 8.08 0.88
CA VAL A 11 19.64 7.25 2.07
C VAL A 11 18.27 6.58 1.95
N GLU A 12 18.25 5.25 2.06
CA GLU A 12 17.00 4.50 2.03
C GLU A 12 16.06 4.92 3.18
N PRO A 13 14.77 5.17 2.91
CA PRO A 13 13.78 5.58 3.91
C PRO A 13 13.70 4.67 5.14
N VAL A 14 14.01 3.38 4.97
CA VAL A 14 14.01 2.39 6.06
C VAL A 14 15.01 2.74 7.17
N TRP A 15 16.19 3.23 6.84
CA TRP A 15 17.21 3.60 7.82
C TRP A 15 16.81 4.83 8.62
N VAL A 16 16.17 5.79 7.97
CA VAL A 16 15.66 7.00 8.66
C VAL A 16 14.51 6.65 9.62
N ALA A 17 13.61 5.76 9.18
CA ALA A 17 12.53 5.28 10.03
C ALA A 17 13.07 4.47 11.23
N ALA A 18 14.06 3.58 10.99
CA ALA A 18 14.70 2.79 12.03
C ALA A 18 15.43 3.68 13.05
N ALA A 19 16.17 4.68 12.58
CA ALA A 19 16.87 5.63 13.46
C ALA A 19 15.87 6.45 14.30
N GLY A 20 14.79 6.94 13.69
CA GLY A 20 13.73 7.65 14.40
C GLY A 20 13.06 6.79 15.47
N ALA A 21 12.75 5.54 15.15
CA ALA A 21 12.19 4.59 16.10
C ALA A 21 13.17 4.29 17.25
N LEU A 22 14.45 4.13 16.95
CA LEU A 22 15.49 3.88 17.95
C LEU A 22 15.65 5.08 18.91
N VAL A 23 15.70 6.30 18.37
CA VAL A 23 15.77 7.54 19.18
C VAL A 23 14.55 7.62 20.10
N TRP A 24 13.37 7.33 19.60
CA TRP A 24 12.14 7.33 20.40
C TRP A 24 12.17 6.27 21.50
N LEU A 25 12.59 5.04 21.18
CA LEU A 25 12.70 3.95 22.15
C LEU A 25 13.71 4.27 23.26
N ILE A 26 14.86 4.86 22.90
CA ILE A 26 15.88 5.29 23.88
C ILE A 26 15.32 6.38 24.78
N TRP A 27 14.66 7.39 24.20
CA TRP A 27 14.07 8.50 24.94
C TRP A 27 13.00 8.05 25.95
N ASP A 28 12.09 7.18 25.52
CA ASP A 28 11.04 6.66 26.38
C ASP A 28 11.56 5.61 27.39
N GLY A 29 12.57 4.83 27.01
CA GLY A 29 13.25 3.89 27.89
C GLY A 29 13.99 4.59 29.04
N VAL A 30 14.73 5.68 28.75
CA VAL A 30 15.39 6.51 29.77
C VAL A 30 14.35 7.15 30.73
N ARG A 31 13.21 7.52 30.21
CA ARG A 31 12.09 8.09 31.02
C ARG A 31 11.25 7.03 31.72
N ARG A 32 11.55 5.75 31.56
CA ARG A 32 10.80 4.59 32.09
C ARG A 32 9.30 4.65 31.77
N ARG A 33 8.92 5.24 30.64
CA ARG A 33 7.53 5.37 30.19
C ARG A 33 7.02 4.14 29.49
N VAL A 34 7.93 3.37 28.87
CA VAL A 34 7.60 2.18 28.07
C VAL A 34 8.40 1.00 28.59
N GLY A 35 7.71 -0.06 29.03
CA GLY A 35 8.33 -1.32 29.44
C GLY A 35 8.63 -2.23 28.24
N PRO A 36 9.51 -3.23 28.40
CA PRO A 36 9.86 -4.16 27.32
C PRO A 36 8.66 -4.85 26.70
N LYS A 37 7.65 -5.19 27.48
CA LYS A 37 6.41 -5.79 26.99
C LYS A 37 5.65 -4.86 26.03
N ALA A 38 5.56 -3.58 26.36
CA ALA A 38 4.88 -2.60 25.49
C ALA A 38 5.61 -2.42 24.16
N VAL A 39 6.94 -2.54 24.14
CA VAL A 39 7.74 -2.55 22.90
C VAL A 39 7.42 -3.77 22.06
N VAL A 40 7.39 -4.97 22.65
CA VAL A 40 7.05 -6.22 21.95
C VAL A 40 5.62 -6.17 21.41
N ASP A 41 4.68 -5.68 22.21
CA ASP A 41 3.29 -5.54 21.81
C ASP A 41 3.12 -4.52 20.65
N ALA A 42 3.92 -3.44 20.67
CA ALA A 42 3.94 -2.44 19.59
C ALA A 42 4.58 -2.97 18.30
N LEU A 43 5.63 -3.79 18.39
CA LEU A 43 6.25 -4.46 17.25
C LEU A 43 5.30 -5.45 16.57
N ASN A 44 4.31 -5.95 17.31
CA ASN A 44 3.31 -6.90 16.83
C ASN A 44 3.95 -8.06 16.02
N PRO A 45 4.73 -8.98 16.67
CA PRO A 45 5.52 -10.00 15.97
C PRO A 45 4.65 -10.89 15.08
N TRP A 46 3.41 -11.18 15.46
CA TRP A 46 2.47 -11.94 14.65
C TRP A 46 2.12 -11.23 13.34
N PHE A 47 2.04 -9.91 13.37
CA PHE A 47 1.86 -9.11 12.17
C PHE A 47 3.07 -9.18 11.25
N LEU A 48 4.28 -9.13 11.79
CA LEU A 48 5.52 -9.29 11.00
C LEU A 48 5.61 -10.68 10.36
N VAL A 49 5.27 -11.73 11.12
CA VAL A 49 5.18 -13.10 10.58
C VAL A 49 4.13 -13.20 9.47
N PHE A 50 2.97 -12.59 9.66
CA PHE A 50 1.93 -12.55 8.63
C PHE A 50 2.42 -11.86 7.35
N VAL A 51 3.07 -10.71 7.46
CA VAL A 51 3.63 -9.98 6.29
C VAL A 51 4.71 -10.80 5.59
N ALA A 52 5.60 -11.45 6.35
CA ALA A 52 6.63 -12.32 5.78
C ALA A 52 6.01 -13.54 5.07
N ALA A 53 5.05 -14.20 5.69
CA ALA A 53 4.33 -15.33 5.09
C ALA A 53 3.59 -14.92 3.81
N LEU A 54 2.97 -13.73 3.82
CA LEU A 54 2.30 -13.16 2.66
C LEU A 54 3.28 -12.95 1.50
N GLY A 55 4.47 -12.41 1.78
CA GLY A 55 5.55 -12.26 0.79
C GLY A 55 5.95 -13.59 0.15
N VAL A 56 6.08 -14.65 0.95
CA VAL A 56 6.40 -16.01 0.45
C VAL A 56 5.28 -16.53 -0.45
N VAL A 57 4.01 -16.37 -0.06
CA VAL A 57 2.86 -16.82 -0.86
C VAL A 57 2.79 -16.07 -2.19
N VAL A 58 3.00 -14.74 -2.18
CA VAL A 58 3.04 -13.94 -3.41
C VAL A 58 4.19 -14.39 -4.32
N GLN A 59 5.38 -14.58 -3.77
CA GLN A 59 6.53 -15.04 -4.54
C GLN A 59 6.29 -16.43 -5.16
N ALA A 60 5.68 -17.35 -4.41
CA ALA A 60 5.28 -18.65 -4.93
C ALA A 60 4.25 -18.53 -6.07
N ALA A 61 3.24 -17.67 -5.91
CA ALA A 61 2.21 -17.44 -6.93
C ALA A 61 2.81 -16.86 -8.22
N ILE A 62 3.75 -15.90 -8.11
CA ILE A 62 4.49 -15.34 -9.25
C ILE A 62 5.25 -16.47 -9.96
N GLY A 63 5.97 -17.33 -9.23
CA GLY A 63 6.71 -18.47 -9.79
C GLY A 63 5.83 -19.54 -10.44
N HIS A 64 4.51 -19.55 -10.18
CA HIS A 64 3.54 -20.49 -10.76
C HIS A 64 2.66 -19.85 -11.86
N GLY A 65 3.14 -18.82 -12.53
CA GLY A 65 2.49 -18.24 -13.71
C GLY A 65 1.44 -17.14 -13.43
N LEU A 66 1.28 -16.69 -12.20
CA LEU A 66 0.38 -15.58 -11.91
C LEU A 66 0.80 -14.29 -12.66
N GLN A 67 2.11 -14.08 -12.82
CA GLN A 67 2.64 -12.95 -13.58
C GLN A 67 2.19 -13.01 -15.04
N ASP A 68 2.32 -14.16 -15.69
CA ASP A 68 1.96 -14.34 -17.10
C ASP A 68 0.44 -14.21 -17.31
N ALA A 69 -0.35 -14.76 -16.39
CA ALA A 69 -1.79 -14.64 -16.42
C ALA A 69 -2.25 -13.17 -16.30
N LEU A 70 -1.61 -12.39 -15.45
CA LEU A 70 -1.91 -10.95 -15.29
C LEU A 70 -1.38 -10.12 -16.46
N ALA A 71 -0.19 -10.42 -16.98
CA ALA A 71 0.37 -9.71 -18.14
C ALA A 71 -0.55 -9.77 -19.37
N GLY A 72 -1.29 -10.87 -19.54
CA GLY A 72 -2.30 -11.01 -20.59
C GLY A 72 -3.57 -10.17 -20.39
N VAL A 73 -3.81 -9.66 -19.19
CA VAL A 73 -5.01 -8.87 -18.82
C VAL A 73 -4.67 -7.38 -18.66
N LEU A 74 -3.42 -7.05 -18.33
CA LEU A 74 -3.02 -5.68 -18.09
C LEU A 74 -3.00 -4.87 -19.39
N PRO A 75 -3.66 -3.71 -19.45
CA PRO A 75 -3.64 -2.85 -20.63
C PRO A 75 -2.24 -2.26 -20.81
N GLY A 76 -1.77 -2.23 -22.06
CA GLY A 76 -0.52 -1.59 -22.46
C GLY A 76 -0.70 -0.13 -22.84
N GLY A 77 0.42 0.64 -22.77
CA GLY A 77 0.47 2.04 -23.17
C GLY A 77 0.11 3.03 -22.08
N ASP A 78 0.40 4.32 -22.35
CA ASP A 78 0.29 5.44 -21.40
C ASP A 78 -0.93 6.34 -21.68
N GLY A 79 -1.88 5.85 -22.49
CA GLY A 79 -3.14 6.56 -22.72
C GLY A 79 -4.02 6.58 -21.47
N LEU A 80 -4.85 7.62 -21.33
CA LEU A 80 -5.73 7.82 -20.17
C LEU A 80 -6.54 6.56 -19.82
N LEU A 81 -7.14 5.90 -20.82
CA LEU A 81 -7.96 4.71 -20.58
C LEU A 81 -7.12 3.52 -20.08
N ALA A 82 -5.88 3.36 -20.59
CA ALA A 82 -4.96 2.32 -20.13
C ALA A 82 -4.54 2.55 -18.68
N LEU A 83 -4.13 3.78 -18.35
CA LEU A 83 -3.74 4.16 -16.99
C LEU A 83 -4.92 4.03 -16.01
N LEU A 84 -6.12 4.42 -16.43
CA LEU A 84 -7.34 4.28 -15.62
C LEU A 84 -7.67 2.81 -15.38
N ALA A 85 -7.61 1.97 -16.42
CA ALA A 85 -7.83 0.54 -16.29
C ALA A 85 -6.80 -0.13 -15.38
N LEU A 86 -5.51 0.22 -15.51
CA LEU A 86 -4.46 -0.24 -14.58
C LEU A 86 -4.77 0.14 -13.13
N ALA A 87 -5.14 1.40 -12.89
CA ALA A 87 -5.47 1.86 -11.55
C ALA A 87 -6.71 1.16 -10.97
N VAL A 88 -7.73 0.90 -11.78
CA VAL A 88 -8.95 0.16 -11.38
C VAL A 88 -8.61 -1.30 -11.06
N ILE A 89 -7.86 -1.99 -11.93
CA ILE A 89 -7.39 -3.36 -11.69
C ILE A 89 -6.60 -3.42 -10.39
N ALA A 90 -5.69 -2.47 -10.19
CA ALA A 90 -4.88 -2.37 -8.98
C ALA A 90 -5.74 -2.14 -7.72
N ALA A 91 -6.75 -1.26 -7.80
CA ALA A 91 -7.70 -1.02 -6.72
C ALA A 91 -8.51 -2.27 -6.37
N VAL A 92 -9.02 -2.99 -7.37
CA VAL A 92 -9.77 -4.24 -7.18
C VAL A 92 -8.87 -5.30 -6.54
N LEU A 93 -7.67 -5.52 -7.11
CA LEU A 93 -6.74 -6.53 -6.61
C LEU A 93 -6.32 -6.23 -5.16
N ALA A 94 -6.06 -4.96 -4.81
CA ALA A 94 -5.74 -4.55 -3.46
C ALA A 94 -6.86 -4.88 -2.45
N ASN A 95 -8.12 -4.80 -2.86
CA ASN A 95 -9.24 -5.19 -2.00
C ASN A 95 -9.43 -6.71 -1.88
N LEU A 96 -8.94 -7.50 -2.84
CA LEU A 96 -9.02 -8.97 -2.82
C LEU A 96 -7.88 -9.61 -2.02
N ILE A 97 -6.64 -9.14 -2.25
CA ILE A 97 -5.44 -9.79 -1.68
C ILE A 97 -4.60 -8.87 -0.79
N ASN A 98 -5.11 -7.68 -0.47
CA ASN A 98 -4.40 -6.61 0.22
C ASN A 98 -3.46 -5.80 -0.71
N ASN A 99 -3.22 -4.52 -0.34
CA ASN A 99 -2.45 -3.60 -1.19
C ASN A 99 -0.99 -4.02 -1.41
N LEU A 100 -0.33 -4.58 -0.38
CA LEU A 100 1.09 -4.92 -0.46
C LEU A 100 1.36 -6.08 -1.44
N PRO A 101 0.66 -7.24 -1.34
CA PRO A 101 0.74 -8.28 -2.37
C PRO A 101 0.31 -7.81 -3.75
N ALA A 102 -0.78 -7.03 -3.83
CA ALA A 102 -1.26 -6.51 -5.10
C ALA A 102 -0.20 -5.65 -5.81
N THR A 103 0.52 -4.80 -5.06
CA THR A 103 1.62 -4.00 -5.58
C THR A 103 2.72 -4.89 -6.17
N LEU A 104 3.20 -5.88 -5.40
CA LEU A 104 4.29 -6.76 -5.82
C LEU A 104 3.92 -7.55 -7.09
N VAL A 105 2.72 -8.13 -7.11
CA VAL A 105 2.22 -8.93 -8.24
C VAL A 105 2.06 -8.06 -9.49
N LEU A 106 1.44 -6.88 -9.36
CA LEU A 106 1.21 -6.01 -10.51
C LEU A 106 2.49 -5.41 -11.07
N LEU A 107 3.43 -4.97 -10.22
CA LEU A 107 4.72 -4.48 -10.69
C LEU A 107 5.52 -5.58 -11.40
N ALA A 108 5.48 -6.82 -10.90
CA ALA A 108 6.09 -7.95 -11.58
C ALA A 108 5.41 -8.24 -12.93
N ALA A 109 4.07 -8.16 -13.00
CA ALA A 109 3.30 -8.42 -14.22
C ALA A 109 3.46 -7.34 -15.31
N LEU A 110 3.83 -6.11 -14.94
CA LEU A 110 4.15 -5.04 -15.91
C LEU A 110 5.43 -5.33 -16.71
N GLY A 111 6.25 -6.30 -16.27
CA GLY A 111 7.47 -6.70 -16.99
C GLY A 111 8.71 -5.89 -16.64
N GLY A 112 9.79 -6.12 -17.41
CA GLY A 112 11.13 -5.63 -17.05
C GLY A 112 11.41 -4.14 -17.25
N ALA A 113 10.58 -3.41 -18.02
CA ALA A 113 10.76 -1.98 -18.28
C ALA A 113 9.40 -1.26 -18.43
N PRO A 114 8.57 -1.23 -17.37
CA PRO A 114 7.30 -0.52 -17.43
C PRO A 114 7.53 1.00 -17.50
N SER A 115 6.62 1.72 -18.17
CA SER A 115 6.65 3.18 -18.14
C SER A 115 6.43 3.71 -16.72
N ALA A 116 7.00 4.86 -16.41
CA ALA A 116 6.78 5.53 -15.12
C ALA A 116 5.29 5.81 -14.88
N ALA A 117 4.53 6.13 -15.93
CA ALA A 117 3.11 6.37 -15.87
C ALA A 117 2.33 5.11 -15.47
N ALA A 118 2.66 3.94 -16.05
CA ALA A 118 2.04 2.67 -15.69
C ALA A 118 2.32 2.28 -14.22
N VAL A 119 3.56 2.42 -13.77
CA VAL A 119 3.95 2.18 -12.37
C VAL A 119 3.16 3.09 -11.43
N LEU A 120 3.09 4.38 -11.73
CA LEU A 120 2.36 5.35 -10.92
C LEU A 120 0.85 5.08 -10.92
N ALA A 121 0.26 4.65 -12.04
CA ALA A 121 -1.14 4.27 -12.11
C ALA A 121 -1.45 3.06 -11.19
N VAL A 122 -0.59 2.04 -11.19
CA VAL A 122 -0.69 0.91 -10.24
C VAL A 122 -0.60 1.41 -8.81
N LEU A 123 0.39 2.25 -8.48
CA LEU A 123 0.56 2.80 -7.13
C LEU A 123 -0.64 3.65 -6.68
N ILE A 124 -1.23 4.44 -7.57
CA ILE A 124 -2.48 5.18 -7.31
C ILE A 124 -3.60 4.19 -6.96
N GLY A 125 -3.78 3.16 -7.77
CA GLY A 125 -4.82 2.15 -7.56
C GLY A 125 -4.69 1.41 -6.23
N VAL A 126 -3.50 0.89 -5.92
CA VAL A 126 -3.26 0.12 -4.67
C VAL A 126 -3.27 0.97 -3.40
N ASN A 127 -3.16 2.29 -3.51
CA ASN A 127 -3.22 3.18 -2.35
C ASN A 127 -4.58 3.82 -2.14
N ILE A 128 -5.33 4.14 -3.21
CA ILE A 128 -6.67 4.71 -3.12
C ILE A 128 -7.73 3.61 -2.96
N GLY A 129 -7.61 2.52 -3.74
CA GLY A 129 -8.56 1.41 -3.76
C GLY A 129 -8.89 0.78 -2.42
N PRO A 130 -7.90 0.53 -1.53
CA PRO A 130 -8.13 -0.06 -0.22
C PRO A 130 -9.12 0.67 0.69
N ASN A 131 -9.44 1.92 0.40
CA ASN A 131 -10.47 2.64 1.14
C ASN A 131 -11.91 2.14 0.86
N LEU A 132 -12.10 1.19 -0.05
CA LEU A 132 -13.40 0.55 -0.29
C LEU A 132 -13.73 -0.49 0.79
N THR A 133 -12.75 -1.25 1.28
CA THR A 133 -12.97 -2.32 2.24
C THR A 133 -11.96 -2.30 3.38
N TYR A 134 -12.32 -2.89 4.53
CA TYR A 134 -11.36 -3.01 5.64
C TYR A 134 -10.18 -3.95 5.32
N ALA A 135 -10.37 -4.91 4.42
CA ALA A 135 -9.34 -5.88 4.04
C ALA A 135 -8.35 -5.32 3.01
N GLY A 136 -8.69 -4.22 2.35
CA GLY A 136 -7.90 -3.65 1.26
C GLY A 136 -6.50 -3.19 1.65
N SER A 137 -6.26 -2.87 2.93
CA SER A 137 -4.91 -2.56 3.41
C SER A 137 -4.71 -3.00 4.85
N LEU A 138 -3.45 -3.37 5.16
CA LEU A 138 -3.02 -3.69 6.52
C LEU A 138 -3.16 -2.50 7.47
N ALA A 139 -2.93 -1.29 6.97
CA ALA A 139 -3.11 -0.06 7.74
C ALA A 139 -4.56 0.15 8.17
N THR A 140 -5.52 -0.11 7.28
CA THR A 140 -6.96 -0.01 7.59
C THR A 140 -7.38 -1.08 8.61
N MET A 141 -6.86 -2.30 8.48
CA MET A 141 -7.12 -3.38 9.45
C MET A 141 -6.57 -3.03 10.84
N LEU A 142 -5.34 -2.49 10.91
CA LEU A 142 -4.72 -2.07 12.15
C LEU A 142 -5.48 -0.89 12.79
N TRP A 143 -5.84 0.12 11.99
CA TRP A 143 -6.66 1.26 12.43
C TRP A 143 -7.99 0.80 13.05
N ARG A 144 -8.69 -0.11 12.38
CA ARG A 144 -9.94 -0.69 12.90
C ARG A 144 -9.71 -1.42 14.22
N ARG A 145 -8.66 -2.22 14.35
CA ARG A 145 -8.32 -2.92 15.58
C ARG A 145 -8.09 -1.95 16.73
N ILE A 146 -7.27 -0.91 16.51
CA ILE A 146 -6.97 0.11 17.52
C ILE A 146 -8.25 0.82 17.98
N LEU A 147 -9.15 1.16 17.07
CA LEU A 147 -10.43 1.78 17.42
C LEU A 147 -11.33 0.84 18.22
N HIS A 148 -11.40 -0.42 17.82
CA HIS A 148 -12.19 -1.43 18.54
C HIS A 148 -11.67 -1.63 19.96
N ASP A 149 -10.36 -1.72 20.15
CA ASP A 149 -9.72 -1.88 21.47
C ASP A 149 -9.95 -0.67 22.38
N ARG A 150 -10.26 0.49 21.79
CA ARG A 150 -10.65 1.72 22.50
C ARG A 150 -12.16 1.92 22.68
N GLY A 151 -12.96 0.91 22.39
CA GLY A 151 -14.42 0.96 22.51
C GLY A 151 -15.13 1.71 21.37
N HIS A 152 -14.42 2.06 20.29
CA HIS A 152 -14.98 2.72 19.12
C HIS A 152 -15.04 1.74 17.94
N GLY A 153 -16.19 1.09 17.75
CA GLY A 153 -16.40 0.17 16.61
C GLY A 153 -16.84 0.94 15.35
N PRO A 154 -15.98 1.22 14.36
CA PRO A 154 -16.41 1.84 13.13
C PRO A 154 -17.40 0.93 12.38
N SER A 155 -18.50 1.50 11.88
CA SER A 155 -19.50 0.77 11.13
C SER A 155 -18.95 0.40 9.75
N LEU A 156 -18.93 -0.90 9.41
CA LEU A 156 -18.54 -1.40 8.08
C LEU A 156 -19.34 -0.71 6.96
N ARG A 157 -20.65 -0.63 7.14
CA ARG A 157 -21.53 0.01 6.15
C ARG A 157 -21.14 1.46 5.89
N ARG A 158 -20.90 2.24 6.95
CA ARG A 158 -20.51 3.65 6.81
C ARG A 158 -19.16 3.79 6.12
N PHE A 159 -18.19 2.94 6.48
CA PHE A 159 -16.87 2.91 5.85
C PHE A 159 -16.98 2.62 4.35
N THR A 160 -17.71 1.56 3.97
CA THR A 160 -17.86 1.17 2.55
C THR A 160 -18.65 2.22 1.75
N VAL A 161 -19.70 2.81 2.32
CA VAL A 161 -20.47 3.88 1.62
C VAL A 161 -19.59 5.11 1.38
N LEU A 162 -18.81 5.53 2.37
CA LEU A 162 -17.85 6.63 2.20
C LEU A 162 -16.76 6.26 1.20
N GLY A 163 -16.24 5.04 1.26
CA GLY A 163 -15.27 4.53 0.29
C GLY A 163 -15.82 4.58 -1.14
N LEU A 164 -17.04 4.09 -1.38
CA LEU A 164 -17.66 4.14 -2.69
C LEU A 164 -17.87 5.57 -3.20
N ALA A 165 -18.23 6.50 -2.30
CA ALA A 165 -18.41 7.90 -2.65
C ALA A 165 -17.09 8.64 -2.96
N THR A 166 -15.99 8.23 -2.35
CA THR A 166 -14.71 8.96 -2.44
C THR A 166 -13.69 8.29 -3.36
N VAL A 167 -13.58 6.96 -3.37
CA VAL A 167 -12.54 6.24 -4.12
C VAL A 167 -12.66 6.47 -5.62
N GLY A 168 -13.87 6.35 -6.20
CA GLY A 168 -14.07 6.55 -7.63
C GLY A 168 -13.62 7.94 -8.11
N PRO A 169 -14.17 9.03 -7.56
CA PRO A 169 -13.78 10.39 -7.94
C PRO A 169 -12.29 10.69 -7.68
N THR A 170 -11.75 10.24 -6.54
CA THR A 170 -10.35 10.48 -6.20
C THR A 170 -9.40 9.72 -7.14
N LEU A 171 -9.70 8.46 -7.46
CA LEU A 171 -8.92 7.64 -8.38
C LEU A 171 -8.94 8.26 -9.78
N LEU A 172 -10.11 8.67 -10.27
CA LEU A 172 -10.25 9.34 -11.55
C LEU A 172 -9.44 10.65 -11.59
N ALA A 173 -9.57 11.50 -10.58
CA ALA A 173 -8.84 12.77 -10.52
C ALA A 173 -7.32 12.54 -10.46
N ALA A 174 -6.85 11.55 -9.68
CA ALA A 174 -5.43 11.24 -9.57
C ALA A 174 -4.85 10.70 -10.89
N VAL A 175 -5.57 9.81 -11.59
CA VAL A 175 -5.13 9.29 -12.89
C VAL A 175 -5.18 10.36 -13.97
N LEU A 176 -6.19 11.24 -13.96
CA LEU A 176 -6.26 12.38 -14.87
C LEU A 176 -5.05 13.32 -14.67
N ALA A 177 -4.73 13.65 -13.42
CA ALA A 177 -3.57 14.47 -13.09
C ALA A 177 -2.26 13.81 -13.54
N LEU A 178 -2.11 12.50 -13.34
CA LEU A 178 -0.97 11.72 -13.81
C LEU A 178 -0.84 11.78 -15.32
N TRP A 179 -1.94 11.53 -16.05
CA TRP A 179 -1.94 11.52 -17.51
C TRP A 179 -1.61 12.90 -18.08
N LEU A 180 -2.20 13.97 -17.55
CA LEU A 180 -1.89 15.35 -17.95
C LEU A 180 -0.43 15.69 -17.65
N GLY A 181 0.07 15.35 -16.46
CA GLY A 181 1.48 15.59 -16.11
C GLY A 181 2.45 14.84 -17.02
N HIS A 182 2.12 13.60 -17.41
CA HIS A 182 2.94 12.81 -18.32
C HIS A 182 2.88 13.33 -19.76
N ALA A 183 1.76 13.88 -20.20
CA ALA A 183 1.62 14.43 -21.55
C ALA A 183 2.36 15.77 -21.75
N VAL A 184 2.74 16.45 -20.66
CA VAL A 184 3.43 17.76 -20.68
C VAL A 184 4.93 17.62 -20.41
N ALA A 185 5.39 16.47 -19.89
CA ALA A 185 6.80 16.18 -19.59
C ALA A 185 7.54 15.59 -20.80
#